data_56f315312aded1ec5d59795233d8a409
#
_entry.id   56f315312aded1ec5d59795233d8a409
#
_cell.length_a   1.000
_cell.length_b   1.000
_cell.length_c   1.000
_cell.angle_alpha   90.00
_cell.angle_beta   90.00
_cell.angle_gamma   90.00
#
_symmetry.space_group_name_H-M   'P 1'
#
loop_
_entity.id
_entity.type
_entity.pdbx_description
1 polymer ?
#
loop_
_entity_poly.entity_id
_entity_poly.type
_entity_poly.pdbx_seq_one_letter_code
_entity_poly.pdbx_strand_id
1 'polypeptide(L)'
;MKLQTWITWLCCMAVLIATIIVDVLVWNVERKNIMSEATSNALNEMYSLADAYNQTFERSQFTSNSDEVMDIQLQYFFKTRLDEYTICVRYQEIDGTLVNDAEHGYFVYNHTVLSLEDVENNDYNSIANETISYGTLHYQDSEYLICKYTTKNRLSIYHLTCIDYAKDKLRNLTMYMIVITFSVMVVMSIIVALILRHSLRSLKELNATAADIAKGNYDKRVNIRGKNEIATLGTTFNQMAEAVETRTKSLEESERQKTLFMGNLTHELKTPLAAISGYAQTLLTVRLDEADEAEALGYIDEECKRLERLSKKMLRLLELDTEQKLELHEIPVRQLFERTGRLCRKLLETKGVTLQYEEHGECFLVEEDLMTEVLVNLVDNANKASKQGDTIRLIANDHQILVQDTGCGIPEEEQKKILEPFYMIDKSRSRKNGGAGLGLALTALILKRHDVTLAIESEEGKGTTMILNFPA
;
A
#
# COMPACT_ATOMS: atom_id res chain seq x y z
N MET A 1 18.94 9.10 9.62
CA MET A 1 17.72 9.75 10.16
C MET A 1 16.52 8.91 9.80
N LYS A 2 15.59 8.60 10.72
CA LYS A 2 14.37 7.84 10.37
C LYS A 2 13.51 8.70 9.42
N LEU A 3 12.89 8.10 8.43
CA LEU A 3 12.01 8.79 7.45
C LEU A 3 11.02 9.74 8.11
N GLN A 4 10.45 9.32 9.25
CA GLN A 4 9.55 10.11 10.07
C GLN A 4 10.15 11.46 10.51
N THR A 5 11.38 11.45 11.05
CA THR A 5 12.04 12.67 11.52
C THR A 5 12.40 13.61 10.38
N TRP A 6 12.75 13.07 9.22
CA TRP A 6 13.06 13.86 8.03
C TRP A 6 11.81 14.57 7.48
N ILE A 7 10.69 13.86 7.34
CA ILE A 7 9.42 14.46 6.86
C ILE A 7 8.90 15.50 7.85
N THR A 8 8.93 15.22 9.18
CA THR A 8 8.53 16.20 10.19
C THR A 8 9.36 17.47 10.10
N TRP A 9 10.68 17.35 9.96
CA TRP A 9 11.60 18.49 9.82
C TRP A 9 11.28 19.31 8.57
N LEU A 10 11.04 18.65 7.43
CA LEU A 10 10.74 19.33 6.17
C LEU A 10 9.40 20.08 6.22
N CYS A 11 8.36 19.49 6.81
CA CYS A 11 7.07 20.16 7.02
C CYS A 11 7.19 21.36 7.96
N CYS A 12 7.93 21.22 9.09
CA CYS A 12 8.16 22.32 10.01
C CYS A 12 8.94 23.48 9.36
N MET A 13 9.93 23.18 8.52
CA MET A 13 10.69 24.20 7.76
C MET A 13 9.79 24.92 6.75
N ALA A 14 8.91 24.22 6.05
CA ALA A 14 7.97 24.84 5.10
C ALA A 14 6.99 25.79 5.81
N VAL A 15 6.46 25.38 6.96
CA VAL A 15 5.57 26.21 7.78
C VAL A 15 6.32 27.43 8.31
N LEU A 16 7.56 27.26 8.80
CA LEU A 16 8.39 28.35 9.30
C LEU A 16 8.66 29.40 8.21
N ILE A 17 9.02 28.97 7.00
CA ILE A 17 9.25 29.88 5.87
C ILE A 17 7.97 30.66 5.54
N ALA A 18 6.83 29.95 5.46
CA ALA A 18 5.55 30.58 5.16
C ALA A 18 5.14 31.61 6.21
N THR A 19 5.30 31.31 7.52
CA THR A 19 4.98 32.24 8.59
C THR A 19 5.92 33.46 8.60
N ILE A 20 7.23 33.27 8.38
CA ILE A 20 8.19 34.39 8.29
C ILE A 20 7.81 35.33 7.13
N ILE A 21 7.40 34.80 5.98
CA ILE A 21 6.98 35.65 4.84
C ILE A 21 5.76 36.48 5.23
N VAL A 22 4.76 35.89 5.87
CA VAL A 22 3.55 36.59 6.33
C VAL A 22 3.93 37.64 7.38
N ASP A 23 4.77 37.29 8.35
CA ASP A 23 5.23 38.20 9.39
C ASP A 23 5.94 39.43 8.81
N VAL A 24 6.83 39.24 7.84
CA VAL A 24 7.51 40.35 7.17
C VAL A 24 6.53 41.24 6.40
N LEU A 25 5.54 40.67 5.73
CA LEU A 25 4.53 41.44 5.02
C LEU A 25 3.67 42.25 5.98
N VAL A 26 3.16 41.64 7.04
CA VAL A 26 2.35 42.32 8.07
C VAL A 26 3.13 43.42 8.73
N TRP A 27 4.39 43.13 9.12
CA TRP A 27 5.26 44.12 9.76
C TRP A 27 5.51 45.34 8.86
N ASN A 28 5.78 45.15 7.57
CA ASN A 28 5.98 46.26 6.62
C ASN A 28 4.72 47.11 6.46
N VAL A 29 3.54 46.49 6.40
CA VAL A 29 2.26 47.21 6.27
C VAL A 29 2.02 48.03 7.56
N GLU A 30 2.10 47.40 8.72
CA GLU A 30 1.83 48.06 10.00
C GLU A 30 2.86 49.11 10.33
N ARG A 31 4.15 48.91 10.02
CA ARG A 31 5.16 49.92 10.13
C ARG A 31 4.79 51.18 9.34
N LYS A 32 4.36 51.00 8.08
CA LYS A 32 3.95 52.09 7.22
C LYS A 32 2.72 52.82 7.79
N ASN A 33 1.73 52.10 8.30
CA ASN A 33 0.55 52.66 8.91
C ASN A 33 0.85 53.44 10.16
N ILE A 34 1.65 52.90 11.09
CA ILE A 34 2.01 53.56 12.35
C ILE A 34 2.83 54.83 12.09
N MET A 35 3.78 54.78 11.14
CA MET A 35 4.58 55.95 10.80
C MET A 35 3.74 57.02 10.07
N SER A 36 2.83 56.63 9.20
CA SER A 36 1.92 57.56 8.55
C SER A 36 0.96 58.21 9.53
N GLU A 37 0.44 57.46 10.53
CA GLU A 37 -0.38 57.97 11.62
C GLU A 37 0.42 59.02 12.45
N ALA A 38 1.64 58.69 12.86
CA ALA A 38 2.49 59.58 13.60
C ALA A 38 2.79 60.89 12.82
N THR A 39 3.12 60.74 11.52
CA THR A 39 3.38 61.90 10.64
C THR A 39 2.15 62.80 10.49
N SER A 40 0.96 62.16 10.26
CA SER A 40 -0.31 62.92 10.17
C SER A 40 -0.63 63.68 11.43
N ASN A 41 -0.43 63.10 12.59
CA ASN A 41 -0.68 63.74 13.87
C ASN A 41 0.24 64.95 14.08
N ALA A 42 1.57 64.79 13.84
CA ALA A 42 2.51 65.86 13.96
C ALA A 42 2.22 67.02 12.97
N LEU A 43 1.84 66.69 11.75
CA LEU A 43 1.42 67.71 10.77
C LEU A 43 0.16 68.43 11.19
N ASN A 44 -0.83 67.74 11.75
CA ASN A 44 -2.08 68.36 12.24
C ASN A 44 -1.80 69.34 13.41
N GLU A 45 -0.89 68.96 14.33
CA GLU A 45 -0.42 69.83 15.39
C GLU A 45 0.24 71.10 14.81
N MET A 46 1.15 70.93 13.81
CA MET A 46 1.79 72.07 13.15
C MET A 46 0.81 72.93 12.36
N TYR A 47 -0.17 72.36 11.66
CA TYR A 47 -1.23 73.17 10.99
C TYR A 47 -2.04 73.99 11.98
N SER A 48 -2.43 73.38 13.12
CA SER A 48 -3.11 74.08 14.19
C SER A 48 -2.32 75.24 14.74
N LEU A 49 -0.99 75.04 14.93
CA LEU A 49 -0.06 76.06 15.37
C LEU A 49 0.10 77.18 14.35
N ALA A 50 0.26 76.81 13.07
CA ALA A 50 0.41 77.79 11.98
C ALA A 50 -0.84 78.65 11.81
N ASP A 51 -2.07 78.06 11.92
CA ASP A 51 -3.33 78.78 11.83
C ASP A 51 -3.48 79.74 13.03
N ALA A 52 -3.16 79.30 14.24
CA ALA A 52 -3.18 80.14 15.43
C ALA A 52 -2.19 81.31 15.33
N TYR A 53 -0.98 81.06 14.78
CA TYR A 53 0.00 82.13 14.49
C TYR A 53 -0.58 83.13 13.48
N ASN A 54 -1.10 82.67 12.35
CA ASN A 54 -1.63 83.50 11.28
C ASN A 54 -2.82 84.33 11.76
N GLN A 55 -3.73 83.78 12.54
CA GLN A 55 -4.84 84.52 13.13
C GLN A 55 -4.39 85.58 14.11
N THR A 56 -3.36 85.37 14.86
CA THR A 56 -2.87 86.28 15.90
C THR A 56 -2.01 87.39 15.32
N PHE A 57 -1.09 87.07 14.41
CA PHE A 57 -0.08 88.03 13.96
C PHE A 57 -0.23 88.48 12.52
N GLU A 58 -0.74 87.69 11.60
CA GLU A 58 -0.92 88.11 10.20
C GLU A 58 -2.27 88.73 9.91
N ARG A 59 -3.36 88.30 10.54
CA ARG A 59 -4.71 88.82 10.33
C ARG A 59 -5.08 90.05 11.24
N SER A 60 -4.51 90.05 12.45
CA SER A 60 -4.64 91.26 13.29
C SER A 60 -3.59 92.25 12.77
N GLN A 61 -4.05 93.46 12.31
CA GLN A 61 -3.19 94.56 11.88
C GLN A 61 -2.24 95.00 13.02
N PHE A 62 -1.48 94.17 13.60
CA PHE A 62 -0.45 94.47 14.58
C PHE A 62 0.75 95.10 13.84
N THR A 63 0.73 96.42 13.66
CA THR A 63 1.82 97.24 13.19
C THR A 63 2.72 97.61 14.39
N SER A 64 3.53 96.76 14.92
CA SER A 64 4.63 97.06 15.74
C SER A 64 5.84 97.36 14.90
N ASN A 65 6.39 98.62 15.00
CA ASN A 65 7.50 99.09 14.17
C ASN A 65 8.89 98.59 14.62
N SER A 66 8.98 97.65 15.60
CA SER A 66 10.30 97.14 16.01
C SER A 66 10.22 95.57 16.15
N ASP A 67 11.21 94.87 15.60
CA ASP A 67 11.37 93.44 15.72
C ASP A 67 11.42 92.98 17.19
N GLU A 68 12.01 93.78 18.12
CA GLU A 68 12.10 93.50 19.55
C GLU A 68 10.68 93.30 20.23
N VAL A 69 9.75 94.20 19.92
CA VAL A 69 8.36 94.11 20.48
C VAL A 69 7.66 92.89 19.95
N MET A 70 7.85 92.55 18.68
CA MET A 70 7.27 91.36 18.03
C MET A 70 7.87 90.10 18.68
N ASP A 71 9.16 90.07 18.93
CA ASP A 71 9.84 88.92 19.55
C ASP A 71 9.36 88.67 20.98
N ILE A 72 9.09 89.67 21.76
CA ILE A 72 8.49 89.57 23.10
C ILE A 72 7.08 89.02 23.02
N GLN A 73 6.30 89.46 22.06
CA GLN A 73 4.89 88.95 21.85
C GLN A 73 4.92 87.52 21.38
N LEU A 74 5.83 87.10 20.49
CA LEU A 74 6.06 85.74 20.04
C LEU A 74 6.49 84.83 21.20
N GLN A 75 7.45 85.28 22.03
CA GLN A 75 7.82 84.52 23.22
C GLN A 75 6.62 84.27 24.16
N TYR A 76 5.82 85.29 24.40
CA TYR A 76 4.58 85.11 25.22
C TYR A 76 3.56 84.19 24.58
N PHE A 77 3.34 84.29 23.27
CA PHE A 77 2.45 83.40 22.51
C PHE A 77 2.86 81.92 22.59
N PHE A 78 4.14 81.62 22.35
CA PHE A 78 4.67 80.27 22.41
C PHE A 78 4.66 79.75 23.86
N LYS A 79 5.04 80.55 24.82
CA LYS A 79 5.01 80.21 26.24
C LYS A 79 3.63 79.89 26.79
N THR A 80 2.58 80.53 26.27
CA THR A 80 1.19 80.40 26.79
C THR A 80 0.39 79.31 26.09
N ARG A 81 0.78 78.88 24.89
CA ARG A 81 0.01 77.95 24.04
C ARG A 81 0.66 76.64 23.76
N LEU A 82 1.91 76.46 24.04
CA LEU A 82 2.67 75.30 23.55
C LEU A 82 3.48 74.64 24.61
N ASP A 83 3.62 73.31 24.40
CA ASP A 83 4.49 72.44 25.15
C ASP A 83 6.00 72.72 24.86
N GLU A 84 6.84 72.06 25.62
CA GLU A 84 8.29 72.23 25.76
C GLU A 84 9.12 72.02 24.47
N TYR A 85 8.49 71.73 23.35
CA TYR A 85 9.16 71.27 22.13
C TYR A 85 8.93 72.13 20.90
N THR A 86 8.68 73.43 21.11
CA THR A 86 8.53 74.40 20.02
C THR A 86 9.69 75.40 19.99
N ILE A 87 10.20 75.60 18.78
CA ILE A 87 11.30 76.52 18.50
C ILE A 87 10.81 77.56 17.50
N CYS A 88 11.14 78.82 17.73
CA CYS A 88 10.90 79.88 16.75
C CYS A 88 12.22 80.58 16.45
N VAL A 89 12.59 80.60 15.20
CA VAL A 89 13.87 81.25 14.71
C VAL A 89 13.48 82.38 13.80
N ARG A 90 14.16 83.55 14.02
CA ARG A 90 14.14 84.68 13.13
C ARG A 90 15.41 84.72 12.30
N TYR A 91 15.25 84.84 10.99
CA TYR A 91 16.37 84.98 10.07
C TYR A 91 16.56 86.45 9.63
N GLN A 92 17.76 86.83 9.32
CA GLN A 92 18.05 88.13 8.76
C GLN A 92 17.80 88.15 7.26
N GLU A 93 17.36 89.30 6.75
CA GLU A 93 17.23 89.52 5.32
C GLU A 93 18.48 90.04 4.73
N ILE A 94 19.05 89.36 3.78
CA ILE A 94 20.25 89.81 3.05
C ILE A 94 19.82 90.00 1.59
N ASP A 95 20.05 91.25 1.12
CA ASP A 95 19.76 91.72 -0.25
C ASP A 95 18.27 91.40 -0.70
N GLY A 96 17.31 91.55 0.21
CA GLY A 96 15.92 91.34 -0.06
C GLY A 96 15.48 89.87 -0.16
N THR A 97 16.34 88.95 0.16
CA THR A 97 16.05 87.51 0.28
C THR A 97 16.19 87.08 1.73
N LEU A 98 15.20 86.17 2.13
CA LEU A 98 15.23 85.53 3.44
C LEU A 98 16.29 84.44 3.42
N VAL A 99 17.34 84.60 4.25
CA VAL A 99 18.42 83.63 4.37
C VAL A 99 18.05 82.63 5.45
N ASN A 100 17.89 81.36 5.09
CA ASN A 100 17.61 80.27 6.00
C ASN A 100 18.85 79.44 6.25
N ASP A 101 19.81 80.03 6.95
CA ASP A 101 20.97 79.30 7.43
C ASP A 101 21.28 79.61 8.90
N ALA A 102 22.05 78.73 9.54
CA ALA A 102 22.33 78.81 10.96
C ALA A 102 23.29 80.01 11.33
N GLU A 103 23.99 80.59 10.34
CA GLU A 103 24.89 81.72 10.58
C GLU A 103 24.12 83.06 10.66
N HIS A 104 22.96 83.19 10.03
CA HIS A 104 22.18 84.43 9.90
C HIS A 104 20.86 84.45 10.70
N GLY A 105 20.64 83.48 11.62
CA GLY A 105 19.47 83.35 12.44
C GLY A 105 19.72 83.42 13.95
N TYR A 106 18.68 83.73 14.71
CA TYR A 106 18.69 83.61 16.15
C TYR A 106 17.35 83.11 16.68
N PHE A 107 17.45 82.44 17.86
CA PHE A 107 16.19 81.91 18.50
C PHE A 107 15.38 83.06 19.11
N VAL A 108 14.15 83.21 18.67
CA VAL A 108 13.15 84.07 19.35
C VAL A 108 12.52 83.23 20.51
N TYR A 109 12.33 82.01 20.33
CA TYR A 109 11.84 81.08 21.36
C TYR A 109 12.52 79.71 21.17
N ASN A 110 13.18 79.26 22.24
CA ASN A 110 13.67 77.89 22.26
C ASN A 110 13.62 77.37 23.70
N HIS A 111 12.85 76.31 23.90
CA HIS A 111 12.75 75.63 25.19
C HIS A 111 13.49 74.29 25.19
N THR A 112 14.29 74.06 24.19
CA THR A 112 15.10 72.83 24.00
C THR A 112 16.64 73.24 24.10
N VAL A 113 17.50 72.25 24.12
CA VAL A 113 18.96 72.42 24.08
C VAL A 113 19.50 72.35 22.64
N LEU A 114 18.64 72.34 21.64
CA LEU A 114 19.03 72.30 20.23
C LEU A 114 19.71 73.55 19.77
N SER A 115 20.78 73.41 18.99
CA SER A 115 21.45 74.50 18.27
C SER A 115 20.67 74.80 16.96
N LEU A 116 20.97 76.00 16.40
CA LEU A 116 20.44 76.33 15.07
C LEU A 116 20.91 75.35 13.99
N GLU A 117 22.13 74.87 14.11
CA GLU A 117 22.72 73.88 13.19
C GLU A 117 21.94 72.52 13.23
N ASP A 118 21.55 72.08 14.42
CA ASP A 118 20.76 70.87 14.59
C ASP A 118 19.37 70.97 13.87
N VAL A 119 18.80 72.13 13.84
CA VAL A 119 17.49 72.42 13.27
C VAL A 119 17.57 72.61 11.74
N GLU A 120 18.61 73.30 11.26
CA GLU A 120 18.73 73.65 9.83
C GLU A 120 19.38 72.53 8.99
N ASN A 121 20.32 71.76 9.51
CA ASN A 121 21.02 70.71 8.79
C ASN A 121 20.16 69.41 8.67
N ASN A 122 18.93 69.42 9.13
CA ASN A 122 18.08 68.26 9.03
C ASN A 122 17.46 68.14 7.63
N ASP A 123 17.31 66.91 7.13
CA ASP A 123 16.63 66.63 5.84
C ASP A 123 15.12 66.79 5.96
N TYR A 124 14.59 67.82 5.34
CA TYR A 124 13.18 68.12 5.35
C TYR A 124 12.48 67.67 4.06
N ASN A 125 11.47 66.85 4.17
CA ASN A 125 10.54 66.52 3.09
C ASN A 125 9.50 67.62 2.94
N SER A 126 9.55 68.37 1.87
CA SER A 126 8.53 69.39 1.57
C SER A 126 7.22 68.77 1.15
N ILE A 127 6.10 69.24 1.70
CA ILE A 127 4.77 68.91 1.22
C ILE A 127 4.48 69.81 0.03
N ALA A 128 4.14 69.24 -1.14
CA ALA A 128 3.94 69.95 -2.40
C ALA A 128 2.93 71.09 -2.21
N ASN A 129 3.31 72.33 -2.56
CA ASN A 129 2.58 73.57 -2.46
C ASN A 129 2.38 74.15 -1.06
N GLU A 130 3.09 73.72 -0.05
CA GLU A 130 2.89 74.17 1.33
C GLU A 130 4.14 74.78 1.96
N THR A 131 3.96 75.75 2.82
CA THR A 131 4.96 76.38 3.65
C THR A 131 5.42 75.49 4.81
N ILE A 132 4.93 74.26 4.86
CA ILE A 132 5.23 73.25 5.89
C ILE A 132 6.09 72.14 5.29
N SER A 133 7.15 71.79 5.98
CA SER A 133 8.00 70.63 5.71
C SER A 133 8.20 69.82 6.98
N TYR A 134 8.57 68.53 6.83
CA TYR A 134 8.80 67.69 7.99
C TYR A 134 10.07 66.82 7.79
N GLY A 135 10.68 66.45 8.89
CA GLY A 135 11.82 65.58 8.93
C GLY A 135 11.87 64.78 10.22
N THR A 136 12.86 63.93 10.38
CA THR A 136 13.11 63.17 11.64
C THR A 136 14.37 63.70 12.31
N LEU A 137 14.29 63.96 13.62
CA LEU A 137 15.39 64.42 14.42
C LEU A 137 15.62 63.48 15.59
N HIS A 138 16.89 63.07 15.78
CA HIS A 138 17.34 62.36 16.96
C HIS A 138 17.81 63.37 18.00
N TYR A 139 17.12 63.41 19.14
CA TYR A 139 17.45 64.32 20.21
C TYR A 139 17.43 63.62 21.57
N GLN A 140 18.55 63.70 22.30
CA GLN A 140 18.80 62.95 23.54
C GLN A 140 18.69 61.46 23.36
N ASP A 141 17.75 60.73 23.74
CA ASP A 141 17.59 59.29 23.56
C ASP A 141 16.25 58.96 22.84
N SER A 142 15.57 60.00 22.37
CA SER A 142 14.28 59.90 21.73
C SER A 142 14.31 60.36 20.28
N GLU A 143 13.38 59.86 19.49
CA GLU A 143 13.16 60.26 18.11
C GLU A 143 11.95 61.18 18.00
N TYR A 144 12.17 62.28 17.36
CA TYR A 144 11.18 63.31 17.15
C TYR A 144 10.88 63.47 15.65
N LEU A 145 9.64 63.67 15.34
CA LEU A 145 9.23 64.23 14.05
C LEU A 145 9.25 65.74 14.19
N ILE A 146 10.10 66.38 13.41
CA ILE A 146 10.20 67.83 13.37
C ILE A 146 9.41 68.37 12.20
N CYS A 147 8.46 69.24 12.46
CA CYS A 147 7.72 69.96 11.45
C CYS A 147 8.17 71.42 11.41
N LYS A 148 8.49 71.93 10.21
CA LYS A 148 8.94 73.30 9.97
C LYS A 148 7.83 74.08 9.25
N TYR A 149 7.45 75.20 9.78
CA TYR A 149 6.59 76.16 9.14
C TYR A 149 7.33 77.49 8.90
N THR A 150 7.44 77.92 7.64
CA THR A 150 8.13 79.17 7.28
C THR A 150 7.12 80.21 6.96
N THR A 151 7.16 81.32 7.70
CA THR A 151 6.27 82.49 7.53
C THR A 151 6.84 83.47 6.50
N LYS A 152 6.02 84.39 6.00
CA LYS A 152 6.48 85.48 5.10
C LYS A 152 7.32 86.52 5.83
N ASN A 153 7.31 86.53 7.15
CA ASN A 153 7.93 87.56 8.00
C ASN A 153 9.27 87.12 8.64
N ARG A 154 10.12 86.35 7.90
CA ARG A 154 11.48 85.96 8.37
C ARG A 154 11.46 85.03 9.60
N LEU A 155 10.36 84.30 9.84
CA LEU A 155 10.23 83.41 10.98
C LEU A 155 10.09 82.00 10.47
N SER A 156 10.84 81.07 11.07
CA SER A 156 10.58 79.62 10.92
C SER A 156 10.22 79.07 12.31
N ILE A 157 9.08 78.41 12.34
CA ILE A 157 8.56 77.73 13.54
C ILE A 157 8.80 76.25 13.38
N TYR A 158 9.46 75.64 14.34
CA TYR A 158 9.74 74.22 14.38
C TYR A 158 8.96 73.63 15.56
N HIS A 159 8.21 72.58 15.30
CA HIS A 159 7.50 71.81 16.31
C HIS A 159 7.98 70.38 16.30
N LEU A 160 8.39 69.86 17.46
CA LEU A 160 8.93 68.53 17.64
C LEU A 160 7.89 67.66 18.32
N THR A 161 7.44 66.62 17.64
CA THR A 161 6.49 65.61 18.18
C THR A 161 7.29 64.34 18.47
N CYS A 162 7.29 63.89 19.73
CA CYS A 162 7.92 62.66 20.11
C CYS A 162 7.21 61.45 19.49
N ILE A 163 7.96 60.58 18.77
CA ILE A 163 7.42 59.40 18.11
C ILE A 163 7.84 58.09 18.77
N ASP A 164 8.36 58.09 20.00
CA ASP A 164 8.80 56.89 20.72
C ASP A 164 7.62 55.91 20.95
N TYR A 165 6.37 56.44 21.11
CA TYR A 165 5.20 55.58 21.19
C TYR A 165 5.01 54.74 19.93
N ALA A 166 5.37 55.24 18.77
CA ALA A 166 5.29 54.51 17.51
C ALA A 166 6.33 53.35 17.48
N LYS A 167 7.54 53.61 18.03
CA LYS A 167 8.57 52.56 18.20
C LYS A 167 8.14 51.49 19.21
N ASP A 168 7.56 51.88 20.33
CA ASP A 168 7.05 50.99 21.33
C ASP A 168 5.91 50.10 20.78
N LYS A 169 4.98 50.71 20.00
CA LYS A 169 3.92 49.99 19.30
C LYS A 169 4.46 48.98 18.32
N LEU A 170 5.53 49.34 17.55
CA LEU A 170 6.21 48.41 16.63
C LEU A 170 6.95 47.30 17.38
N ARG A 171 7.61 47.60 18.48
CA ARG A 171 8.31 46.61 19.32
C ARG A 171 7.34 45.60 19.89
N ASN A 172 6.20 46.05 20.43
CA ASN A 172 5.16 45.21 20.96
C ASN A 172 4.55 44.31 19.86
N LEU A 173 4.27 44.87 18.68
CA LEU A 173 3.82 44.12 17.52
C LEU A 173 4.82 43.00 17.17
N THR A 174 6.09 43.30 17.07
CA THR A 174 7.14 42.32 16.78
C THR A 174 7.16 41.20 17.81
N MET A 175 7.05 41.53 19.12
CA MET A 175 6.98 40.53 20.18
C MET A 175 5.74 39.62 20.05
N TYR A 176 4.57 40.16 19.76
CA TYR A 176 3.35 39.38 19.53
C TYR A 176 3.49 38.44 18.32
N MET A 177 4.07 38.93 17.22
CA MET A 177 4.30 38.12 16.03
C MET A 177 5.23 36.94 16.34
N ILE A 178 6.34 37.16 17.05
CA ILE A 178 7.26 36.09 17.47
C ILE A 178 6.55 35.04 18.32
N VAL A 179 5.74 35.47 19.30
CA VAL A 179 4.99 34.53 20.19
C VAL A 179 3.98 33.71 19.40
N ILE A 180 3.22 34.36 18.49
CA ILE A 180 2.22 33.70 17.66
C ILE A 180 2.90 32.67 16.73
N THR A 181 3.97 33.09 16.02
CA THR A 181 4.73 32.20 15.11
C THR A 181 5.29 30.99 15.85
N PHE A 182 5.88 31.19 17.03
CA PHE A 182 6.37 30.11 17.87
C PHE A 182 5.23 29.14 18.28
N SER A 183 4.10 29.68 18.70
CA SER A 183 2.93 28.88 19.10
C SER A 183 2.37 28.05 17.95
N VAL A 184 2.25 28.65 16.77
CA VAL A 184 1.81 27.95 15.54
C VAL A 184 2.79 26.83 15.18
N MET A 185 4.09 27.08 15.25
CA MET A 185 5.12 26.08 14.98
C MET A 185 5.03 24.87 15.92
N VAL A 186 4.83 25.10 17.22
CA VAL A 186 4.69 24.03 18.20
C VAL A 186 3.45 23.19 17.91
N VAL A 187 2.29 23.83 17.69
CA VAL A 187 1.02 23.14 17.39
C VAL A 187 1.14 22.32 16.11
N MET A 188 1.65 22.91 15.04
CA MET A 188 1.83 22.21 13.76
C MET A 188 2.80 21.03 13.87
N SER A 189 3.89 21.18 14.62
CA SER A 189 4.84 20.10 14.87
C SER A 189 4.18 18.90 15.56
N ILE A 190 3.33 19.16 16.56
CA ILE A 190 2.58 18.12 17.27
C ILE A 190 1.59 17.42 16.32
N ILE A 191 0.82 18.18 15.54
CA ILE A 191 -0.16 17.63 14.59
C ILE A 191 0.54 16.74 13.55
N VAL A 192 1.61 17.23 12.93
CA VAL A 192 2.38 16.45 11.93
C VAL A 192 2.96 15.19 12.54
N ALA A 193 3.52 15.28 13.76
CA ALA A 193 4.07 14.12 14.46
C ALA A 193 2.99 13.05 14.76
N LEU A 194 1.79 13.46 15.16
CA LEU A 194 0.66 12.54 15.43
C LEU A 194 0.18 11.85 14.14
N ILE A 195 0.00 12.61 13.05
CA ILE A 195 -0.42 12.07 11.75
C ILE A 195 0.61 11.05 11.23
N LEU A 196 1.90 11.42 11.23
CA LEU A 196 2.97 10.52 10.79
C LEU A 196 3.09 9.27 11.65
N ARG A 197 2.94 9.41 12.97
CA ARG A 197 2.98 8.26 13.89
C ARG A 197 1.85 7.28 13.61
N HIS A 198 0.65 7.80 13.33
CA HIS A 198 -0.52 6.97 13.00
C HIS A 198 -0.34 6.24 11.66
N SER A 199 0.03 6.96 10.60
CA SER A 199 0.19 6.38 9.25
C SER A 199 1.36 5.40 9.15
N LEU A 200 2.50 5.70 9.78
CA LEU A 200 3.67 4.84 9.75
C LEU A 200 3.54 3.58 10.63
N ARG A 201 2.62 3.58 11.60
CA ARG A 201 2.33 2.39 12.40
C ARG A 201 1.79 1.27 11.52
N SER A 202 0.83 1.57 10.66
CA SER A 202 0.23 0.60 9.73
C SER A 202 1.26 0.02 8.74
N LEU A 203 2.15 0.84 8.20
CA LEU A 203 3.26 0.38 7.34
C LEU A 203 4.25 -0.52 8.08
N LYS A 204 4.53 -0.22 9.35
CA LYS A 204 5.41 -1.05 10.18
C LYS A 204 4.80 -2.42 10.48
N GLU A 205 3.49 -2.47 10.75
CA GLU A 205 2.74 -3.70 10.93
C GLU A 205 2.75 -4.55 9.66
N LEU A 206 2.51 -3.94 8.50
CA LEU A 206 2.57 -4.58 7.19
C LEU A 206 3.95 -5.20 6.92
N ASN A 207 5.03 -4.45 7.18
CA ASN A 207 6.39 -4.94 7.01
C ASN A 207 6.74 -6.09 7.99
N ALA A 208 6.26 -6.03 9.23
CA ALA A 208 6.46 -7.10 10.21
C ALA A 208 5.74 -8.39 9.78
N THR A 209 4.46 -8.28 9.34
CA THR A 209 3.69 -9.41 8.83
C THR A 209 4.33 -10.02 7.57
N ALA A 210 4.85 -9.17 6.66
CA ALA A 210 5.60 -9.64 5.48
C ALA A 210 6.85 -10.43 5.87
N ALA A 211 7.58 -9.96 6.89
CA ALA A 211 8.75 -10.68 7.41
C ALA A 211 8.39 -12.01 8.08
N ASP A 212 7.23 -12.11 8.73
CA ASP A 212 6.75 -13.37 9.30
C ASP A 212 6.31 -14.36 8.22
N ILE A 213 5.62 -13.91 7.17
CA ILE A 213 5.26 -14.74 6.01
C ILE A 213 6.52 -15.26 5.31
N ALA A 214 7.55 -14.42 5.14
CA ALA A 214 8.82 -14.83 4.56
C ALA A 214 9.57 -15.89 5.39
N LYS A 215 9.28 -16.03 6.69
CA LYS A 215 9.80 -17.08 7.58
C LYS A 215 8.95 -18.35 7.58
N GLY A 216 7.89 -18.41 6.78
CA GLY A 216 7.01 -19.57 6.68
C GLY A 216 5.70 -19.48 7.48
N ASN A 217 5.42 -18.37 8.16
CA ASN A 217 4.18 -18.19 8.91
C ASN A 217 3.09 -17.61 7.98
N TYR A 218 2.58 -18.42 7.08
CA TYR A 218 1.66 -18.00 6.02
C TYR A 218 0.24 -17.67 6.51
N ASP A 219 -0.13 -18.04 7.75
CA ASP A 219 -1.43 -17.78 8.39
C ASP A 219 -1.61 -16.32 8.84
N LYS A 220 -0.51 -15.56 8.89
CA LYS A 220 -0.52 -14.17 9.35
C LYS A 220 -1.23 -13.25 8.38
N ARG A 221 -2.03 -12.32 8.94
CA ARG A 221 -2.73 -11.28 8.17
C ARG A 221 -2.54 -9.92 8.81
N VAL A 222 -2.60 -8.89 8.01
CA VAL A 222 -2.53 -7.50 8.47
C VAL A 222 -3.94 -6.99 8.73
N ASN A 223 -4.18 -6.39 9.90
CA ASN A 223 -5.46 -5.80 10.25
C ASN A 223 -5.42 -4.28 10.09
N ILE A 224 -5.46 -3.80 8.85
CA ILE A 224 -5.50 -2.37 8.53
C ILE A 224 -6.95 -1.93 8.39
N ARG A 225 -7.36 -0.97 9.24
CA ARG A 225 -8.70 -0.37 9.20
C ARG A 225 -8.64 0.99 8.52
N GLY A 226 -9.59 1.29 7.67
CA GLY A 226 -9.73 2.57 6.98
C GLY A 226 -10.21 2.43 5.54
N LYS A 227 -10.28 3.56 4.83
CA LYS A 227 -10.66 3.64 3.40
C LYS A 227 -9.58 4.36 2.58
N ASN A 228 -8.37 4.49 3.13
CA ASN A 228 -7.24 5.14 2.46
C ASN A 228 -6.40 4.14 1.66
N GLU A 229 -5.40 4.64 0.95
CA GLU A 229 -4.50 3.85 0.10
C GLU A 229 -3.74 2.77 0.88
N ILE A 230 -3.45 3.02 2.17
CA ILE A 230 -2.79 2.04 3.05
C ILE A 230 -3.71 0.88 3.38
N ALA A 231 -5.02 1.13 3.56
CA ALA A 231 -6.00 0.08 3.77
C ALA A 231 -6.18 -0.79 2.51
N THR A 232 -6.21 -0.17 1.33
CA THR A 232 -6.23 -0.88 0.04
C THR A 232 -4.98 -1.75 -0.12
N LEU A 233 -3.80 -1.21 0.17
CA LEU A 233 -2.54 -1.98 0.16
C LEU A 233 -2.59 -3.17 1.12
N GLY A 234 -3.14 -3.00 2.32
CA GLY A 234 -3.32 -4.09 3.29
C GLY A 234 -4.24 -5.19 2.80
N THR A 235 -5.34 -4.83 2.12
CA THR A 235 -6.26 -5.80 1.52
C THR A 235 -5.58 -6.60 0.41
N THR A 236 -4.89 -5.94 -0.51
CA THR A 236 -4.13 -6.58 -1.59
C THR A 236 -3.02 -7.48 -1.05
N PHE A 237 -2.34 -7.03 0.01
CA PHE A 237 -1.33 -7.84 0.70
C PHE A 237 -1.93 -9.12 1.30
N ASN A 238 -3.10 -9.04 1.96
CA ASN A 238 -3.78 -10.20 2.51
C ASN A 238 -4.21 -11.19 1.42
N GLN A 239 -4.70 -10.71 0.27
CA GLN A 239 -5.02 -11.56 -0.88
C GLN A 239 -3.78 -12.29 -1.42
N MET A 240 -2.65 -11.60 -1.52
CA MET A 240 -1.37 -12.22 -1.90
C MET A 240 -0.95 -13.28 -0.88
N ALA A 241 -1.04 -12.97 0.42
CA ALA A 241 -0.71 -13.91 1.49
C ALA A 241 -1.58 -15.18 1.45
N GLU A 242 -2.88 -15.04 1.17
CA GLU A 242 -3.82 -16.16 1.00
C GLU A 242 -3.46 -17.03 -0.22
N ALA A 243 -3.13 -16.41 -1.34
CA ALA A 243 -2.70 -17.13 -2.53
C ALA A 243 -1.38 -17.90 -2.29
N VAL A 244 -0.42 -17.30 -1.58
CA VAL A 244 0.84 -17.98 -1.20
C VAL A 244 0.57 -19.15 -0.25
N GLU A 245 -0.25 -18.95 0.79
CA GLU A 245 -0.62 -20.01 1.74
C GLU A 245 -1.27 -21.20 1.03
N THR A 246 -2.27 -20.93 0.18
CA THR A 246 -2.99 -21.96 -0.58
C THR A 246 -2.04 -22.73 -1.49
N ARG A 247 -1.15 -22.02 -2.19
CA ARG A 247 -0.22 -22.65 -3.11
C ARG A 247 0.84 -23.48 -2.38
N THR A 248 1.31 -23.00 -1.23
CA THR A 248 2.27 -23.75 -0.40
C THR A 248 1.66 -25.03 0.15
N LYS A 249 0.43 -24.96 0.71
CA LYS A 249 -0.30 -26.15 1.17
C LYS A 249 -0.55 -27.16 0.06
N SER A 250 -0.90 -26.69 -1.13
CA SER A 250 -1.07 -27.58 -2.30
C SER A 250 0.22 -28.24 -2.72
N LEU A 251 1.34 -27.51 -2.67
CA LEU A 251 2.68 -28.04 -2.98
C LEU A 251 3.12 -29.08 -1.94
N GLU A 252 2.95 -28.80 -0.65
CA GLU A 252 3.27 -29.71 0.45
C GLU A 252 2.47 -31.02 0.35
N GLU A 253 1.18 -30.95 0.02
CA GLU A 253 0.34 -32.13 -0.18
C GLU A 253 0.79 -32.92 -1.42
N SER A 254 1.14 -32.26 -2.52
CA SER A 254 1.68 -32.90 -3.72
C SER A 254 2.99 -33.61 -3.44
N GLU A 255 3.92 -33.00 -2.72
CA GLU A 255 5.19 -33.60 -2.32
C GLU A 255 4.99 -34.78 -1.36
N ARG A 256 4.03 -34.68 -0.45
CA ARG A 256 3.65 -35.77 0.44
C ARG A 256 3.10 -36.99 -0.34
N GLN A 257 2.21 -36.74 -1.30
CA GLN A 257 1.64 -37.80 -2.16
C GLN A 257 2.76 -38.46 -3.00
N LYS A 258 3.66 -37.66 -3.58
CA LYS A 258 4.80 -38.17 -4.33
C LYS A 258 5.74 -39.04 -3.47
N THR A 259 6.00 -38.63 -2.24
CA THR A 259 6.85 -39.39 -1.30
C THR A 259 6.19 -40.72 -0.94
N LEU A 260 4.89 -40.74 -0.65
CA LEU A 260 4.11 -41.94 -0.38
C LEU A 260 4.09 -42.88 -1.59
N PHE A 261 3.89 -42.32 -2.79
CA PHE A 261 3.93 -43.07 -4.04
C PHE A 261 5.30 -43.79 -4.24
N MET A 262 6.42 -43.06 -4.05
CA MET A 262 7.77 -43.64 -4.19
C MET A 262 8.04 -44.67 -3.12
N GLY A 263 7.57 -44.48 -1.88
CA GLY A 263 7.70 -45.46 -0.81
C GLY A 263 6.96 -46.77 -1.12
N ASN A 264 5.71 -46.68 -1.57
CA ASN A 264 4.89 -47.82 -1.93
C ASN A 264 5.48 -48.56 -3.16
N LEU A 265 5.93 -47.81 -4.16
CA LEU A 265 6.60 -48.37 -5.33
C LEU A 265 7.82 -49.21 -4.95
N THR A 266 8.70 -48.63 -4.12
CA THR A 266 9.93 -49.34 -3.65
C THR A 266 9.57 -50.65 -2.96
N HIS A 267 8.52 -50.62 -2.15
CA HIS A 267 8.05 -51.83 -1.45
C HIS A 267 7.49 -52.90 -2.42
N GLU A 268 6.65 -52.48 -3.39
CA GLU A 268 6.02 -53.40 -4.38
C GLU A 268 7.04 -53.95 -5.40
N LEU A 269 8.18 -53.28 -5.64
CA LEU A 269 9.29 -53.79 -6.43
C LEU A 269 10.21 -54.74 -5.62
N LYS A 270 10.45 -54.45 -4.34
CA LYS A 270 11.37 -55.22 -3.49
C LYS A 270 10.87 -56.65 -3.25
N THR A 271 9.55 -56.84 -3.10
CA THR A 271 8.96 -58.15 -2.78
C THR A 271 9.20 -59.19 -3.90
N PRO A 272 8.79 -58.91 -5.18
CA PRO A 272 9.07 -59.87 -6.27
C PRO A 272 10.56 -60.06 -6.54
N LEU A 273 11.35 -59.02 -6.42
CA LEU A 273 12.81 -59.14 -6.61
C LEU A 273 13.46 -60.05 -5.57
N ALA A 274 13.01 -59.98 -4.32
CA ALA A 274 13.47 -60.88 -3.25
C ALA A 274 13.04 -62.34 -3.51
N ALA A 275 11.80 -62.55 -4.00
CA ALA A 275 11.32 -63.90 -4.38
C ALA A 275 12.13 -64.48 -5.53
N ILE A 276 12.33 -63.72 -6.63
CA ILE A 276 13.17 -64.15 -7.76
C ILE A 276 14.58 -64.50 -7.29
N SER A 277 15.21 -63.60 -6.48
CA SER A 277 16.55 -63.85 -5.95
C SER A 277 16.61 -65.10 -5.05
N GLY A 278 15.59 -65.32 -4.21
CA GLY A 278 15.51 -66.47 -3.34
C GLY A 278 15.40 -67.78 -4.12
N TYR A 279 14.46 -67.87 -5.08
CA TYR A 279 14.32 -69.05 -5.94
C TYR A 279 15.57 -69.30 -6.80
N ALA A 280 16.16 -68.24 -7.38
CA ALA A 280 17.39 -68.37 -8.16
C ALA A 280 18.57 -68.91 -7.30
N GLN A 281 18.69 -68.41 -6.03
CA GLN A 281 19.69 -68.89 -5.10
C GLN A 281 19.46 -70.35 -4.70
N THR A 282 18.21 -70.76 -4.50
CA THR A 282 17.85 -72.14 -4.22
C THR A 282 18.23 -73.05 -5.37
N LEU A 283 17.96 -72.70 -6.61
CA LEU A 283 18.36 -73.44 -7.82
C LEU A 283 19.88 -73.55 -7.97
N LEU A 284 20.64 -72.58 -7.50
CA LEU A 284 22.11 -72.58 -7.56
C LEU A 284 22.76 -73.38 -6.42
N THR A 285 22.13 -73.52 -5.26
CA THR A 285 22.74 -74.02 -4.02
C THR A 285 22.17 -75.39 -3.58
N VAL A 286 21.03 -75.76 -4.00
CA VAL A 286 20.31 -76.99 -3.61
C VAL A 286 20.13 -77.89 -4.86
N ARG A 287 20.40 -79.20 -4.74
CA ARG A 287 19.95 -80.15 -5.76
C ARG A 287 18.50 -80.45 -5.60
N LEU A 288 17.70 -79.94 -6.53
CA LEU A 288 16.28 -80.21 -6.63
C LEU A 288 16.02 -81.37 -7.59
N ASP A 289 14.81 -81.94 -7.48
CA ASP A 289 14.31 -82.84 -8.51
C ASP A 289 13.77 -82.08 -9.70
N GLU A 290 13.49 -82.74 -10.84
CA GLU A 290 12.98 -82.05 -12.04
C GLU A 290 11.66 -81.37 -11.85
N ALA A 291 10.80 -81.79 -10.91
CA ALA A 291 9.49 -81.20 -10.63
C ALA A 291 9.65 -79.91 -9.81
N ASP A 292 10.49 -79.95 -8.75
CA ASP A 292 10.79 -78.82 -7.90
C ASP A 292 11.58 -77.70 -8.66
N GLU A 293 12.50 -78.10 -9.58
CA GLU A 293 13.22 -77.20 -10.46
C GLU A 293 12.24 -76.46 -11.41
N ALA A 294 11.31 -77.20 -12.04
CA ALA A 294 10.31 -76.64 -12.93
C ALA A 294 9.35 -75.67 -12.17
N GLU A 295 8.98 -76.02 -10.92
CA GLU A 295 8.14 -75.20 -10.07
C GLU A 295 8.89 -73.89 -9.70
N ALA A 296 10.15 -73.95 -9.29
CA ALA A 296 10.95 -72.78 -8.96
C ALA A 296 11.15 -71.84 -10.16
N LEU A 297 11.42 -72.40 -11.36
CA LEU A 297 11.50 -71.62 -12.60
C LEU A 297 10.13 -70.99 -12.94
N GLY A 298 9.03 -71.71 -12.72
CA GLY A 298 7.67 -71.17 -12.88
C GLY A 298 7.38 -69.95 -12.00
N TYR A 299 7.77 -69.99 -10.72
CA TYR A 299 7.64 -68.85 -9.81
C TYR A 299 8.49 -67.65 -10.26
N ILE A 300 9.71 -67.89 -10.72
CA ILE A 300 10.57 -66.83 -11.26
C ILE A 300 9.89 -66.17 -12.48
N ASP A 301 9.38 -66.98 -13.43
CA ASP A 301 8.71 -66.46 -14.62
C ASP A 301 7.42 -65.65 -14.27
N GLU A 302 6.63 -66.09 -13.29
CA GLU A 302 5.45 -65.39 -12.81
C GLU A 302 5.79 -64.04 -12.18
N GLU A 303 6.82 -64.00 -11.33
CA GLU A 303 7.23 -62.75 -10.69
C GLU A 303 7.89 -61.79 -11.70
N CYS A 304 8.64 -62.26 -12.69
CA CYS A 304 9.14 -61.44 -13.79
C CYS A 304 7.98 -60.81 -14.61
N LYS A 305 6.98 -61.58 -14.98
CA LYS A 305 5.78 -61.10 -15.68
C LYS A 305 4.96 -60.12 -14.82
N ARG A 306 4.94 -60.29 -13.50
CA ARG A 306 4.35 -59.36 -12.55
C ARG A 306 5.09 -58.03 -12.52
N LEU A 307 6.40 -58.03 -12.45
CA LEU A 307 7.26 -56.84 -12.51
C LEU A 307 7.08 -56.08 -13.82
N GLU A 308 7.02 -56.78 -14.95
CA GLU A 308 6.77 -56.20 -16.25
C GLU A 308 5.43 -55.44 -16.28
N ARG A 309 4.33 -56.09 -15.81
CA ARG A 309 3.00 -55.44 -15.71
C ARG A 309 3.01 -54.22 -14.80
N LEU A 310 3.71 -54.28 -13.64
CA LEU A 310 3.83 -53.20 -12.71
C LEU A 310 4.59 -52.00 -13.34
N SER A 311 5.71 -52.30 -14.01
CA SER A 311 6.53 -51.30 -14.69
C SER A 311 5.75 -50.59 -15.81
N LYS A 312 5.00 -51.35 -16.64
CA LYS A 312 4.14 -50.78 -17.71
C LYS A 312 3.07 -49.84 -17.16
N LYS A 313 2.38 -50.25 -16.09
CA LYS A 313 1.35 -49.39 -15.46
C LYS A 313 1.93 -48.14 -14.83
N MET A 314 3.14 -48.26 -14.24
CA MET A 314 3.83 -47.11 -13.68
C MET A 314 4.28 -46.13 -14.75
N LEU A 315 4.90 -46.58 -15.84
CA LEU A 315 5.27 -45.70 -16.96
C LEU A 315 4.02 -44.99 -17.51
N ARG A 316 2.92 -45.72 -17.64
CA ARG A 316 1.63 -45.12 -18.10
C ARG A 316 1.12 -44.04 -17.17
N LEU A 317 1.21 -44.19 -15.83
CA LEU A 317 0.87 -43.19 -14.86
C LEU A 317 1.74 -41.94 -15.01
N LEU A 318 3.07 -42.11 -15.21
CA LEU A 318 4.01 -41.02 -15.39
C LEU A 318 3.79 -40.26 -16.72
N GLU A 319 3.49 -40.98 -17.81
CA GLU A 319 3.18 -40.38 -19.11
C GLU A 319 1.89 -39.53 -19.05
N LEU A 320 0.88 -40.03 -18.37
CA LEU A 320 -0.42 -39.35 -18.24
C LEU A 320 -0.36 -38.16 -17.24
N ASP A 321 0.61 -38.08 -16.35
CA ASP A 321 0.80 -36.93 -15.44
C ASP A 321 1.39 -35.70 -16.16
N THR A 322 1.86 -35.87 -17.41
CA THR A 322 2.34 -34.75 -18.23
C THR A 322 1.21 -33.99 -18.90
N GLU A 323 1.31 -32.66 -19.07
CA GLU A 323 0.27 -31.78 -19.60
C GLU A 323 0.02 -31.91 -21.13
N GLN A 324 0.34 -33.03 -21.76
CA GLN A 324 0.05 -33.20 -23.18
C GLN A 324 -1.46 -33.23 -23.43
N LYS A 325 -1.95 -32.43 -24.41
CA LYS A 325 -3.35 -32.46 -24.80
C LYS A 325 -3.72 -33.83 -25.41
N LEU A 326 -4.83 -34.39 -24.96
CA LEU A 326 -5.41 -35.59 -25.59
C LEU A 326 -6.06 -35.23 -26.91
N GLU A 327 -5.93 -36.10 -27.91
CA GLU A 327 -6.67 -36.01 -29.14
C GLU A 327 -7.99 -36.76 -28.95
N LEU A 328 -9.06 -36.00 -28.68
CA LEU A 328 -10.38 -36.55 -28.44
C LEU A 328 -11.15 -36.68 -29.74
N HIS A 329 -11.83 -37.82 -29.93
CA HIS A 329 -12.69 -38.09 -31.09
C HIS A 329 -14.09 -38.56 -30.62
N GLU A 330 -15.10 -38.32 -31.42
CA GLU A 330 -16.43 -38.90 -31.18
C GLU A 330 -16.40 -40.39 -31.52
N ILE A 331 -16.47 -41.23 -30.48
CA ILE A 331 -16.43 -42.67 -30.60
C ILE A 331 -17.80 -43.27 -30.22
N PRO A 332 -18.43 -44.10 -31.08
CA PRO A 332 -19.63 -44.82 -30.70
C PRO A 332 -19.37 -45.75 -29.52
N VAL A 333 -20.21 -45.71 -28.51
CA VAL A 333 -20.02 -46.49 -27.27
C VAL A 333 -19.99 -47.99 -27.57
N ARG A 334 -20.74 -48.44 -28.56
CA ARG A 334 -20.73 -49.81 -29.02
C ARG A 334 -19.32 -50.28 -29.42
N GLN A 335 -18.55 -49.45 -30.13
CA GLN A 335 -17.16 -49.76 -30.49
C GLN A 335 -16.30 -49.97 -29.26
N LEU A 336 -16.43 -49.12 -28.25
CA LEU A 336 -15.72 -49.25 -26.97
C LEU A 336 -16.08 -50.52 -26.23
N PHE A 337 -17.39 -50.87 -26.16
CA PHE A 337 -17.87 -52.05 -25.47
C PHE A 337 -17.44 -53.33 -26.17
N GLU A 338 -17.58 -53.42 -27.49
CA GLU A 338 -17.11 -54.57 -28.27
C GLU A 338 -15.61 -54.78 -28.17
N ARG A 339 -14.83 -53.70 -28.22
CA ARG A 339 -13.36 -53.74 -28.05
C ARG A 339 -12.99 -54.21 -26.64
N THR A 340 -13.59 -53.67 -25.60
CA THR A 340 -13.44 -54.11 -24.21
C THR A 340 -13.78 -55.59 -24.04
N GLY A 341 -14.92 -56.02 -24.56
CA GLY A 341 -15.33 -57.44 -24.52
C GLY A 341 -14.36 -58.41 -25.21
N ARG A 342 -13.82 -58.00 -26.36
CA ARG A 342 -12.76 -58.83 -27.04
C ARG A 342 -11.49 -58.95 -26.16
N LEU A 343 -11.06 -57.88 -25.52
CA LEU A 343 -9.89 -57.88 -24.66
C LEU A 343 -10.10 -58.66 -23.36
N CYS A 344 -11.29 -58.60 -22.76
CA CYS A 344 -11.61 -59.27 -21.51
C CYS A 344 -12.11 -60.73 -21.71
N ARG A 345 -12.39 -61.16 -22.94
CA ARG A 345 -13.00 -62.47 -23.24
C ARG A 345 -12.38 -63.64 -22.50
N LYS A 346 -11.07 -63.86 -22.67
CA LYS A 346 -10.34 -64.97 -22.03
C LYS A 346 -10.40 -64.91 -20.50
N LEU A 347 -10.34 -63.70 -19.93
CA LEU A 347 -10.41 -63.45 -18.49
C LEU A 347 -11.77 -63.85 -17.92
N LEU A 348 -12.86 -63.48 -18.61
CA LEU A 348 -14.23 -63.74 -18.23
C LEU A 348 -14.58 -65.23 -18.39
N GLU A 349 -14.20 -65.87 -19.53
CA GLU A 349 -14.41 -67.28 -19.79
C GLU A 349 -13.73 -68.17 -18.74
N THR A 350 -12.47 -67.82 -18.33
CA THR A 350 -11.74 -68.60 -17.31
C THR A 350 -12.49 -68.63 -15.99
N LYS A 351 -13.26 -67.60 -15.63
CA LYS A 351 -14.01 -67.52 -14.38
C LYS A 351 -15.46 -67.87 -14.53
N GLY A 352 -15.94 -68.00 -15.76
CA GLY A 352 -17.36 -68.28 -16.05
C GLY A 352 -18.28 -67.10 -15.77
N VAL A 353 -17.85 -65.88 -16.00
CA VAL A 353 -18.60 -64.65 -15.84
C VAL A 353 -19.07 -64.14 -17.19
N THR A 354 -20.30 -63.67 -17.28
CA THR A 354 -20.93 -63.17 -18.52
C THR A 354 -20.83 -61.66 -18.58
N LEU A 355 -20.50 -61.11 -19.79
CA LEU A 355 -20.52 -59.68 -20.04
C LEU A 355 -21.70 -59.31 -20.92
N GLN A 356 -22.51 -58.36 -20.49
CA GLN A 356 -23.68 -57.84 -21.22
C GLN A 356 -23.54 -56.37 -21.53
N TYR A 357 -24.06 -55.93 -22.69
CA TYR A 357 -24.05 -54.54 -23.14
C TYR A 357 -25.49 -54.04 -23.25
N GLU A 358 -25.70 -52.79 -22.78
CA GLU A 358 -26.94 -52.06 -22.91
C GLU A 358 -26.59 -50.64 -23.41
N GLU A 359 -26.91 -50.35 -24.68
CA GLU A 359 -26.61 -49.09 -25.36
C GLU A 359 -27.69 -48.77 -26.41
N HIS A 360 -27.85 -47.46 -26.73
CA HIS A 360 -28.90 -47.02 -27.64
C HIS A 360 -28.32 -46.11 -28.75
N GLY A 361 -27.02 -46.22 -29.04
CA GLY A 361 -26.35 -45.52 -30.11
C GLY A 361 -25.62 -44.25 -29.68
N GLU A 362 -25.29 -44.12 -28.38
CA GLU A 362 -24.56 -43.01 -27.83
C GLU A 362 -23.13 -42.92 -28.37
N CYS A 363 -22.64 -41.68 -28.54
CA CYS A 363 -21.24 -41.37 -28.84
C CYS A 363 -20.62 -40.53 -27.74
N PHE A 364 -19.37 -40.78 -27.43
CA PHE A 364 -18.63 -40.04 -26.43
C PHE A 364 -17.36 -39.43 -27.03
N LEU A 365 -17.04 -38.21 -26.62
CA LEU A 365 -15.82 -37.49 -27.02
C LEU A 365 -14.63 -37.98 -26.19
N VAL A 366 -13.87 -38.94 -26.71
CA VAL A 366 -12.82 -39.62 -25.96
C VAL A 366 -11.59 -39.94 -26.82
N GLU A 367 -10.47 -40.24 -26.18
CA GLU A 367 -9.36 -40.97 -26.79
C GLU A 367 -9.65 -42.46 -26.65
N GLU A 368 -9.75 -43.17 -27.77
CA GLU A 368 -10.32 -44.55 -27.84
C GLU A 368 -9.47 -45.54 -27.01
N ASP A 369 -8.13 -45.48 -27.11
CA ASP A 369 -7.25 -46.46 -26.45
C ASP A 369 -7.27 -46.26 -24.92
N LEU A 370 -7.25 -45.01 -24.45
CA LEU A 370 -7.32 -44.71 -23.02
C LEU A 370 -8.67 -45.06 -22.41
N MET A 371 -9.76 -44.73 -23.10
CA MET A 371 -11.11 -45.06 -22.60
C MET A 371 -11.33 -46.60 -22.62
N THR A 372 -10.82 -47.29 -23.62
CA THR A 372 -10.80 -48.76 -23.62
C THR A 372 -10.00 -49.31 -22.43
N GLU A 373 -8.84 -48.74 -22.11
CA GLU A 373 -8.06 -49.13 -20.94
C GLU A 373 -8.81 -48.91 -19.62
N VAL A 374 -9.57 -47.81 -19.48
CA VAL A 374 -10.46 -47.57 -18.34
C VAL A 374 -11.49 -48.69 -18.23
N LEU A 375 -12.23 -48.99 -19.31
CA LEU A 375 -13.28 -50.02 -19.29
C LEU A 375 -12.72 -51.41 -19.01
N VAL A 376 -11.57 -51.76 -19.58
CA VAL A 376 -10.86 -53.02 -19.31
C VAL A 376 -10.48 -53.13 -17.83
N ASN A 377 -9.92 -52.07 -17.24
CA ASN A 377 -9.58 -52.07 -15.81
C ASN A 377 -10.80 -52.23 -14.91
N LEU A 378 -11.93 -51.58 -15.24
CA LEU A 378 -13.17 -51.67 -14.48
C LEU A 378 -13.81 -53.06 -14.61
N VAL A 379 -13.83 -53.64 -15.80
CA VAL A 379 -14.32 -55.00 -16.03
C VAL A 379 -13.42 -56.06 -15.35
N ASP A 380 -12.10 -55.88 -15.36
CA ASP A 380 -11.18 -56.79 -14.64
C ASP A 380 -11.43 -56.72 -13.12
N ASN A 381 -11.66 -55.54 -12.55
CA ASN A 381 -11.99 -55.39 -11.14
C ASN A 381 -13.37 -56.03 -10.82
N ALA A 382 -14.38 -55.79 -11.63
CA ALA A 382 -15.71 -56.42 -11.53
C ALA A 382 -15.62 -57.94 -11.60
N ASN A 383 -14.83 -58.46 -12.55
CA ASN A 383 -14.58 -59.89 -12.67
C ASN A 383 -13.88 -60.46 -11.42
N LYS A 384 -12.87 -59.77 -10.84
CA LYS A 384 -12.25 -60.21 -9.59
C LYS A 384 -13.19 -60.27 -8.42
N ALA A 385 -14.17 -59.34 -8.33
CA ALA A 385 -15.18 -59.29 -7.29
C ALA A 385 -16.30 -60.31 -7.48
N SER A 386 -16.61 -60.75 -8.73
CA SER A 386 -17.71 -61.66 -9.10
C SER A 386 -17.38 -63.09 -8.80
N LYS A 387 -18.43 -63.94 -8.76
CA LYS A 387 -18.35 -65.41 -8.68
C LYS A 387 -18.67 -66.03 -10.04
N GLN A 388 -18.44 -67.35 -10.16
CA GLN A 388 -18.83 -68.09 -11.35
C GLN A 388 -20.35 -68.03 -11.57
N GLY A 389 -20.77 -67.70 -12.80
CA GLY A 389 -22.17 -67.51 -13.15
C GLY A 389 -22.70 -66.08 -13.00
N ASP A 390 -21.91 -65.15 -12.38
CA ASP A 390 -22.31 -63.75 -12.27
C ASP A 390 -22.30 -63.03 -13.64
N THR A 391 -22.98 -61.89 -13.69
CA THR A 391 -23.05 -61.06 -14.89
C THR A 391 -22.51 -59.67 -14.60
N ILE A 392 -21.59 -59.17 -15.46
CA ILE A 392 -21.14 -57.80 -15.50
C ILE A 392 -21.89 -57.08 -16.62
N ARG A 393 -22.40 -55.88 -16.33
CA ARG A 393 -23.14 -55.06 -17.30
C ARG A 393 -22.35 -53.79 -17.63
N LEU A 394 -22.22 -53.50 -18.93
CA LEU A 394 -21.78 -52.21 -19.44
C LEU A 394 -23.03 -51.50 -19.97
N ILE A 395 -23.38 -50.39 -19.35
CA ILE A 395 -24.59 -49.62 -19.67
C ILE A 395 -24.16 -48.21 -20.10
N ALA A 396 -24.71 -47.73 -21.21
CA ALA A 396 -24.50 -46.36 -21.64
C ALA A 396 -25.84 -45.61 -21.68
N ASN A 397 -25.78 -44.37 -21.22
CA ASN A 397 -26.83 -43.37 -21.33
C ASN A 397 -26.23 -42.12 -21.94
N ASP A 398 -27.03 -41.10 -22.30
CA ASP A 398 -26.61 -39.89 -23.01
C ASP A 398 -25.31 -39.21 -22.49
N HIS A 399 -25.06 -39.24 -21.17
CA HIS A 399 -23.90 -38.63 -20.55
C HIS A 399 -23.15 -39.53 -19.57
N GLN A 400 -23.45 -40.85 -19.56
CA GLN A 400 -22.89 -41.78 -18.58
C GLN A 400 -22.54 -43.11 -19.20
N ILE A 401 -21.41 -43.67 -18.72
CA ILE A 401 -21.11 -45.09 -18.88
C ILE A 401 -21.06 -45.73 -17.50
N LEU A 402 -21.79 -46.83 -17.30
CA LEU A 402 -21.84 -47.57 -16.05
C LEU A 402 -21.20 -48.94 -16.26
N VAL A 403 -20.40 -49.36 -15.29
CA VAL A 403 -19.87 -50.70 -15.17
C VAL A 403 -20.43 -51.29 -13.88
N GLN A 404 -21.38 -52.26 -14.02
CA GLN A 404 -22.08 -52.81 -12.89
C GLN A 404 -21.72 -54.29 -12.71
N ASP A 405 -21.42 -54.67 -11.46
CA ASP A 405 -21.22 -56.08 -11.05
C ASP A 405 -22.14 -56.43 -9.87
N THR A 406 -22.27 -57.72 -9.65
CA THR A 406 -23.03 -58.33 -8.52
C THR A 406 -22.08 -58.98 -7.49
N GLY A 407 -20.86 -58.49 -7.42
CA GLY A 407 -19.78 -59.05 -6.61
C GLY A 407 -19.90 -58.78 -5.11
N CYS A 408 -18.75 -58.80 -4.43
CA CYS A 408 -18.70 -58.62 -2.98
C CYS A 408 -18.96 -57.19 -2.48
N GLY A 409 -19.00 -56.20 -3.38
CA GLY A 409 -19.17 -54.80 -3.02
C GLY A 409 -17.95 -54.20 -2.32
N ILE A 410 -18.03 -52.88 -1.99
CA ILE A 410 -16.97 -52.07 -1.41
C ILE A 410 -17.56 -51.34 -0.20
N PRO A 411 -16.98 -51.49 1.01
CA PRO A 411 -17.39 -50.71 2.18
C PRO A 411 -17.27 -49.21 1.95
N GLU A 412 -18.23 -48.43 2.49
CA GLU A 412 -18.30 -46.96 2.25
C GLU A 412 -17.00 -46.23 2.66
N GLU A 413 -16.39 -46.64 3.75
CA GLU A 413 -15.12 -46.07 4.26
C GLU A 413 -13.94 -46.25 3.30
N GLU A 414 -14.02 -47.27 2.42
CA GLU A 414 -12.94 -47.64 1.49
C GLU A 414 -13.12 -47.00 0.10
N GLN A 415 -14.34 -46.62 -0.29
CA GLN A 415 -14.66 -46.15 -1.65
C GLN A 415 -13.80 -44.95 -2.11
N LYS A 416 -13.39 -44.05 -1.22
CA LYS A 416 -12.51 -42.95 -1.58
C LYS A 416 -11.03 -43.36 -1.68
N LYS A 417 -10.60 -44.32 -0.86
CA LYS A 417 -9.21 -44.77 -0.79
C LYS A 417 -8.80 -45.69 -1.93
N ILE A 418 -9.77 -46.45 -2.50
CA ILE A 418 -9.48 -47.39 -3.60
C ILE A 418 -8.98 -46.70 -4.88
N LEU A 419 -9.17 -45.39 -5.00
CA LEU A 419 -8.63 -44.57 -6.09
C LEU A 419 -7.16 -44.13 -5.87
N GLU A 420 -6.65 -44.31 -4.64
CA GLU A 420 -5.24 -43.98 -4.34
C GLU A 420 -4.32 -45.07 -4.93
N PRO A 421 -3.15 -44.66 -5.49
CA PRO A 421 -2.17 -45.61 -6.01
C PRO A 421 -1.69 -46.58 -4.93
N PHE A 422 -1.60 -47.88 -5.29
CA PHE A 422 -1.18 -49.00 -4.42
C PHE A 422 -2.16 -49.32 -3.27
N TYR A 423 -3.35 -48.70 -3.25
CA TYR A 423 -4.35 -49.04 -2.25
C TYR A 423 -5.04 -50.34 -2.58
N MET A 424 -5.21 -51.22 -1.59
CA MET A 424 -5.89 -52.53 -1.71
C MET A 424 -6.60 -52.82 -0.40
N ILE A 425 -7.92 -53.16 -0.47
CA ILE A 425 -8.74 -53.52 0.69
C ILE A 425 -8.18 -54.78 1.36
N ASP A 426 -7.86 -55.81 0.57
CA ASP A 426 -7.25 -57.05 1.05
C ASP A 426 -5.92 -57.33 0.26
N LYS A 427 -4.79 -57.04 0.91
CA LYS A 427 -3.44 -57.23 0.34
C LYS A 427 -3.10 -58.69 0.06
N SER A 428 -3.64 -59.65 0.82
CA SER A 428 -3.33 -61.04 0.71
C SER A 428 -4.01 -61.69 -0.50
N ARG A 429 -5.29 -61.39 -0.68
CA ARG A 429 -6.12 -61.87 -1.78
C ARG A 429 -5.76 -61.25 -3.13
N SER A 430 -5.47 -59.93 -3.09
CA SER A 430 -5.12 -59.17 -4.28
C SER A 430 -3.76 -59.55 -4.86
N ARG A 431 -2.78 -59.92 -4.03
CA ARG A 431 -1.44 -60.38 -4.49
C ARG A 431 -1.56 -61.74 -5.24
N LYS A 432 -2.36 -62.67 -4.77
CA LYS A 432 -2.59 -63.93 -5.49
C LYS A 432 -3.25 -63.72 -6.88
N ASN A 433 -3.99 -62.65 -7.06
CA ASN A 433 -4.66 -62.29 -8.30
C ASN A 433 -3.87 -61.28 -9.16
N GLY A 434 -2.58 -61.02 -8.84
CA GLY A 434 -1.69 -60.18 -9.64
C GLY A 434 -2.01 -58.68 -9.62
N GLY A 435 -2.81 -58.21 -8.65
CA GLY A 435 -3.15 -56.76 -8.52
C GLY A 435 -2.08 -55.99 -7.78
N ALA A 436 -1.64 -54.86 -8.34
CA ALA A 436 -0.69 -53.94 -7.71
C ALA A 436 -1.37 -52.67 -7.13
N GLY A 437 -2.70 -52.61 -7.13
CA GLY A 437 -3.42 -51.40 -6.65
C GLY A 437 -3.24 -50.15 -7.54
N LEU A 438 -2.83 -50.31 -8.80
CA LEU A 438 -2.61 -49.19 -9.73
C LEU A 438 -3.74 -49.02 -10.75
N GLY A 439 -4.64 -50.02 -10.92
CA GLY A 439 -5.65 -50.00 -11.97
C GLY A 439 -6.65 -48.84 -11.78
N LEU A 440 -7.26 -48.74 -10.60
CA LEU A 440 -8.23 -47.70 -10.32
C LEU A 440 -7.61 -46.28 -10.24
N ALA A 441 -6.35 -46.17 -9.77
CA ALA A 441 -5.61 -44.92 -9.81
C ALA A 441 -5.36 -44.48 -11.25
N LEU A 442 -4.97 -45.37 -12.14
CA LEU A 442 -4.80 -45.11 -13.56
C LEU A 442 -6.15 -44.72 -14.22
N THR A 443 -7.22 -45.45 -13.90
CA THR A 443 -8.59 -45.14 -14.33
C THR A 443 -8.97 -43.73 -13.93
N ALA A 444 -8.80 -43.33 -12.66
CA ALA A 444 -9.07 -41.98 -12.16
C ALA A 444 -8.27 -40.89 -12.88
N LEU A 445 -6.97 -41.14 -13.17
CA LEU A 445 -6.11 -40.21 -13.89
C LEU A 445 -6.56 -40.05 -15.36
N ILE A 446 -6.87 -41.13 -16.05
CA ILE A 446 -7.37 -41.09 -17.44
C ILE A 446 -8.71 -40.34 -17.50
N LEU A 447 -9.64 -40.61 -16.60
CA LEU A 447 -10.94 -39.95 -16.55
C LEU A 447 -10.78 -38.44 -16.27
N LYS A 448 -9.92 -38.07 -15.33
CA LYS A 448 -9.59 -36.66 -15.06
C LYS A 448 -9.05 -35.93 -16.29
N ARG A 449 -8.26 -36.61 -17.12
CA ARG A 449 -7.72 -36.05 -18.38
C ARG A 449 -8.79 -35.87 -19.46
N HIS A 450 -9.90 -36.59 -19.36
CA HIS A 450 -11.06 -36.48 -20.24
C HIS A 450 -12.16 -35.57 -19.68
N ASP A 451 -11.90 -34.88 -18.55
CA ASP A 451 -12.92 -34.11 -17.80
C ASP A 451 -14.14 -34.94 -17.36
N VAL A 452 -13.95 -36.26 -17.23
CA VAL A 452 -14.99 -37.23 -16.80
C VAL A 452 -14.86 -37.44 -15.29
N THR A 453 -16.00 -37.39 -14.58
CA THR A 453 -16.02 -37.65 -13.14
C THR A 453 -16.45 -39.10 -12.86
N LEU A 454 -15.73 -39.76 -11.91
CA LEU A 454 -16.04 -41.11 -11.46
C LEU A 454 -16.86 -41.09 -10.17
N ALA A 455 -18.06 -41.66 -10.20
CA ALA A 455 -18.84 -41.93 -9.00
C ALA A 455 -18.88 -43.45 -8.72
N ILE A 456 -18.96 -43.82 -7.46
CA ILE A 456 -19.00 -45.22 -7.01
C ILE A 456 -20.24 -45.42 -6.18
N GLU A 457 -21.10 -46.33 -6.61
CA GLU A 457 -22.27 -46.81 -5.86
C GLU A 457 -22.02 -48.29 -5.51
N SER A 458 -21.83 -48.57 -4.24
CA SER A 458 -21.49 -49.93 -3.80
C SER A 458 -22.01 -50.19 -2.39
N GLU A 459 -22.53 -51.40 -2.20
CA GLU A 459 -22.93 -51.92 -0.89
C GLU A 459 -22.34 -53.32 -0.71
N GLU A 460 -21.75 -53.55 0.45
CA GLU A 460 -21.08 -54.83 0.76
C GLU A 460 -22.06 -56.00 0.63
N GLY A 461 -21.71 -56.99 -0.18
CA GLY A 461 -22.53 -58.16 -0.49
C GLY A 461 -23.54 -57.99 -1.59
N LYS A 462 -23.75 -56.79 -2.18
CA LYS A 462 -24.71 -56.53 -3.24
C LYS A 462 -24.09 -56.21 -4.60
N GLY A 463 -22.81 -55.85 -4.62
CA GLY A 463 -22.09 -55.52 -5.84
C GLY A 463 -21.68 -54.04 -5.92
N THR A 464 -21.12 -53.64 -7.06
CA THR A 464 -20.60 -52.31 -7.32
C THR A 464 -21.07 -51.79 -8.68
N THR A 465 -21.40 -50.50 -8.73
CA THR A 465 -21.64 -49.77 -9.97
C THR A 465 -20.65 -48.62 -10.02
N MET A 466 -19.74 -48.67 -10.99
CA MET A 466 -18.82 -47.56 -11.34
C MET A 466 -19.45 -46.68 -12.39
N ILE A 467 -19.67 -45.40 -12.11
CA ILE A 467 -20.38 -44.45 -12.96
C ILE A 467 -19.40 -43.39 -13.49
N LEU A 468 -19.24 -43.37 -14.79
CA LEU A 468 -18.40 -42.41 -15.52
C LEU A 468 -19.34 -41.32 -16.05
N ASN A 469 -19.29 -40.12 -15.46
CA ASN A 469 -20.11 -38.97 -15.86
C ASN A 469 -19.30 -38.07 -16.81
N PHE A 470 -19.78 -37.96 -18.04
CA PHE A 470 -19.22 -37.12 -19.08
C PHE A 470 -19.78 -35.69 -18.96
N PRO A 471 -19.02 -34.66 -19.32
CA PRO A 471 -19.54 -33.29 -19.41
C PRO A 471 -20.65 -33.21 -20.47
N ALA A 472 -21.68 -32.38 -20.21
CA ALA A 472 -22.82 -32.17 -21.10
C ALA A 472 -22.43 -31.37 -22.35
#